data_00a877931e6c30946a7a7cb46953b4b3
#
_entry.id   00a877931e6c30946a7a7cb46953b4b3
#
_cell.length_a   1.000
_cell.length_b   1.000
_cell.length_c   1.000
_cell.angle_alpha   90.00
_cell.angle_beta   90.00
_cell.angle_gamma   90.00
#
_symmetry.space_group_name_H-M   'P 1'
#
loop_
_entity.id
_entity.type
_entity.pdbx_description
1 polymer ?
#
loop_
_entity_poly.entity_id
_entity_poly.type
_entity_poly.pdbx_seq_one_letter_code
_entity_poly.pdbx_strand_id
1 'polypeptide(L)'
;MRRVKIVATLGPSVSTPEQIRELVDAGMDVARLNLSHGSHDVHRQSYLAVRQASDASGRGVGVLVDLQGPKIRLGTFAEGPVLLEPGAEFIVTTEDVPGDRHMVSTTHTGLPTDVTPGDLVLVDDGRIELQVTKVDGPRVHTTVIEGGRVSDHKGFNLPGVPVSVPALSDKDVEDLRWALRMGADMVALSFVRSAADAKEVHAIMENEGISVPVLAKVEKPQAIDNLEEIVQAFDGIMVARGDLGVELPLEQVPLVQKRAIQECREAGKPVIVATQMLESMMSANRPTRAEASDVANAVLDGADALMLSGETSVGHNPALVVQTMSTIIEHVESEALDRLPPLQEEVHGSTARAMTRAAVDVAQYVGGSHLIAFTETGRSARLIARWRCDTPLLAFTPNPRVRSQLALVWGVETFLVPQVRHTDDMVQQVDKALLEIGRASVGERVVIVAGVPPGIPGTTNGMRVHKMGSAGPGGGV
;
A
#
# COMPACT_ATOMS: atom_id res chain seq x y z
N MET A 1 -16.21 13.94 4.03
CA MET A 1 -15.81 12.65 3.41
C MET A 1 -14.31 12.52 3.52
N ARG A 2 -13.80 11.48 4.14
CA ARG A 2 -12.37 11.19 4.29
C ARG A 2 -11.73 10.90 2.94
N ARG A 3 -10.57 11.47 2.65
CA ARG A 3 -9.85 11.33 1.37
C ARG A 3 -8.69 10.36 1.45
N VAL A 4 -7.84 10.44 2.49
CA VAL A 4 -6.80 9.44 2.75
C VAL A 4 -7.46 8.12 3.10
N LYS A 5 -7.04 7.04 2.46
CA LYS A 5 -7.63 5.71 2.59
C LYS A 5 -7.06 4.96 3.79
N ILE A 6 -7.80 3.98 4.29
CA ILE A 6 -7.35 3.09 5.37
C ILE A 6 -7.20 1.68 4.82
N VAL A 7 -5.99 1.15 4.92
CA VAL A 7 -5.68 -0.26 4.69
C VAL A 7 -5.68 -0.96 6.05
N ALA A 8 -6.53 -1.98 6.24
CA ALA A 8 -6.56 -2.75 7.47
C ALA A 8 -6.13 -4.20 7.22
N THR A 9 -5.19 -4.70 8.01
CA THR A 9 -4.73 -6.10 7.93
C THR A 9 -5.73 -7.00 8.63
N LEU A 10 -6.22 -8.01 7.91
CA LEU A 10 -7.07 -9.05 8.46
C LEU A 10 -6.23 -10.13 9.14
N GLY A 11 -6.73 -10.67 10.24
CA GLY A 11 -6.06 -11.68 11.03
C GLY A 11 -6.97 -12.28 12.09
N PRO A 12 -6.42 -12.97 13.11
CA PRO A 12 -7.21 -13.68 14.11
C PRO A 12 -8.26 -12.83 14.83
N SER A 13 -8.02 -11.53 15.03
CA SER A 13 -8.99 -10.63 15.70
C SER A 13 -10.15 -10.21 14.78
N VAL A 14 -10.04 -10.48 13.46
CA VAL A 14 -11.06 -10.13 12.46
C VAL A 14 -11.22 -11.30 11.50
N SER A 15 -11.85 -12.37 12.00
CA SER A 15 -11.97 -13.65 11.29
C SER A 15 -13.40 -13.97 10.83
N THR A 16 -14.43 -13.25 11.31
CA THR A 16 -15.83 -13.51 10.91
C THR A 16 -16.33 -12.46 9.92
N PRO A 17 -17.34 -12.80 9.08
CA PRO A 17 -17.95 -11.85 8.16
C PRO A 17 -18.50 -10.60 8.84
N GLU A 18 -19.05 -10.75 10.05
CA GLU A 18 -19.61 -9.65 10.86
C GLU A 18 -18.52 -8.67 11.27
N GLN A 19 -17.40 -9.17 11.79
CA GLN A 19 -16.24 -8.36 12.19
C GLN A 19 -15.63 -7.63 10.99
N ILE A 20 -15.53 -8.30 9.83
CA ILE A 20 -15.06 -7.65 8.59
C ILE A 20 -16.04 -6.56 8.14
N ARG A 21 -17.34 -6.79 8.27
CA ARG A 21 -18.37 -5.79 7.99
C ARG A 21 -18.23 -4.58 8.93
N GLU A 22 -17.97 -4.80 10.22
CA GLU A 22 -17.72 -3.73 11.19
C GLU A 22 -16.49 -2.88 10.78
N LEU A 23 -15.40 -3.50 10.26
CA LEU A 23 -14.26 -2.74 9.74
C LEU A 23 -14.62 -1.87 8.54
N VAL A 24 -15.43 -2.41 7.60
CA VAL A 24 -15.89 -1.65 6.44
C VAL A 24 -16.75 -0.46 6.88
N ASP A 25 -17.65 -0.67 7.83
CA ASP A 25 -18.52 0.37 8.36
C ASP A 25 -17.74 1.41 9.19
N ALA A 26 -16.66 1.00 9.88
CA ALA A 26 -15.73 1.88 10.59
C ALA A 26 -14.85 2.71 9.65
N GLY A 27 -14.73 2.33 8.38
CA GLY A 27 -14.01 3.12 7.37
C GLY A 27 -12.87 2.40 6.65
N MET A 28 -12.72 1.09 6.76
CA MET A 28 -11.74 0.35 5.95
C MET A 28 -12.05 0.50 4.46
N ASP A 29 -11.05 0.88 3.67
CA ASP A 29 -11.14 1.00 2.21
C ASP A 29 -10.46 -0.18 1.50
N VAL A 30 -9.40 -0.73 2.10
CA VAL A 30 -8.64 -1.86 1.54
C VAL A 30 -8.37 -2.87 2.64
N ALA A 31 -8.69 -4.13 2.39
CA ALA A 31 -8.33 -5.26 3.24
C ALA A 31 -6.97 -5.81 2.80
N ARG A 32 -6.00 -5.89 3.72
CA ARG A 32 -4.70 -6.53 3.48
C ARG A 32 -4.72 -7.96 3.98
N LEU A 33 -4.35 -8.91 3.10
CA LEU A 33 -4.09 -10.30 3.41
C LEU A 33 -2.56 -10.53 3.44
N ASN A 34 -2.02 -10.74 4.65
CA ASN A 34 -0.57 -10.93 4.84
C ASN A 34 -0.22 -12.42 4.72
N LEU A 35 0.38 -12.84 3.60
CA LEU A 35 0.72 -14.23 3.32
C LEU A 35 1.96 -14.75 4.08
N SER A 36 2.56 -13.90 4.94
CA SER A 36 3.57 -14.39 5.91
C SER A 36 2.96 -15.28 6.98
N HIS A 37 1.65 -15.24 7.17
CA HIS A 37 0.91 -15.96 8.21
C HIS A 37 -0.39 -16.54 7.65
N GLY A 38 -0.88 -17.60 8.28
CA GLY A 38 -2.13 -18.23 7.88
C GLY A 38 -1.99 -19.17 6.67
N SER A 39 -3.09 -19.84 6.31
CA SER A 39 -3.18 -20.69 5.14
C SER A 39 -4.00 -20.03 4.02
N HIS A 40 -3.86 -20.51 2.80
CA HIS A 40 -4.67 -20.08 1.66
C HIS A 40 -6.19 -20.17 1.94
N ASP A 41 -6.63 -21.19 2.67
CA ASP A 41 -8.05 -21.37 2.99
C ASP A 41 -8.57 -20.27 3.94
N VAL A 42 -7.80 -19.91 4.96
CA VAL A 42 -8.13 -18.80 5.87
C VAL A 42 -8.23 -17.48 5.09
N HIS A 43 -7.25 -17.21 4.25
CA HIS A 43 -7.26 -15.99 3.42
C HIS A 43 -8.40 -15.97 2.41
N ARG A 44 -8.78 -17.13 1.85
CA ARG A 44 -9.94 -17.25 0.95
C ARG A 44 -11.25 -16.92 1.68
N GLN A 45 -11.42 -17.39 2.90
CA GLN A 45 -12.61 -17.06 3.71
C GLN A 45 -12.68 -15.55 3.98
N SER A 46 -11.57 -14.94 4.39
CA SER A 46 -11.48 -13.49 4.57
C SER A 46 -11.79 -12.72 3.29
N TYR A 47 -11.25 -13.15 2.15
CA TYR A 47 -11.53 -12.56 0.85
C TYR A 47 -13.03 -12.57 0.52
N LEU A 48 -13.68 -13.71 0.68
CA LEU A 48 -15.12 -13.84 0.40
C LEU A 48 -15.96 -12.93 1.31
N ALA A 49 -15.61 -12.85 2.59
CA ALA A 49 -16.29 -11.98 3.55
C ALA A 49 -16.09 -10.49 3.20
N VAL A 50 -14.89 -10.08 2.74
CA VAL A 50 -14.66 -8.71 2.24
C VAL A 50 -15.54 -8.40 1.04
N ARG A 51 -15.64 -9.31 0.07
CA ARG A 51 -16.53 -9.13 -1.11
C ARG A 51 -17.98 -8.97 -0.69
N GLN A 52 -18.46 -9.82 0.21
CA GLN A 52 -19.81 -9.74 0.75
C GLN A 52 -20.07 -8.40 1.47
N ALA A 53 -19.12 -7.96 2.30
CA ALA A 53 -19.23 -6.67 3.01
C ALA A 53 -19.21 -5.48 2.04
N SER A 54 -18.35 -5.52 1.00
CA SER A 54 -18.29 -4.51 -0.06
C SER A 54 -19.63 -4.39 -0.80
N ASP A 55 -20.20 -5.52 -1.23
CA ASP A 55 -21.47 -5.54 -1.95
C ASP A 55 -22.63 -5.04 -1.06
N ALA A 56 -22.69 -5.48 0.19
CA ALA A 56 -23.74 -5.09 1.14
C ALA A 56 -23.64 -3.62 1.55
N SER A 57 -22.45 -3.02 1.57
CA SER A 57 -22.25 -1.59 1.88
C SER A 57 -22.43 -0.67 0.68
N GLY A 58 -22.43 -1.21 -0.54
CA GLY A 58 -22.37 -0.43 -1.78
C GLY A 58 -21.02 0.26 -2.04
N ARG A 59 -20.04 0.12 -1.12
CA ARG A 59 -18.70 0.71 -1.25
C ARG A 59 -17.75 -0.24 -2.00
N GLY A 60 -16.85 0.33 -2.80
CA GLY A 60 -15.73 -0.43 -3.35
C GLY A 60 -14.68 -0.68 -2.27
N VAL A 61 -14.49 -1.93 -1.85
CA VAL A 61 -13.41 -2.33 -0.94
C VAL A 61 -12.39 -3.15 -1.71
N GLY A 62 -11.12 -2.69 -1.72
CA GLY A 62 -10.03 -3.37 -2.38
C GLY A 62 -9.48 -4.52 -1.53
N VAL A 63 -8.88 -5.52 -2.18
CA VAL A 63 -8.11 -6.57 -1.51
C VAL A 63 -6.67 -6.53 -2.00
N LEU A 64 -5.76 -6.23 -1.06
CA LEU A 64 -4.31 -6.23 -1.24
C LEU A 64 -3.73 -7.51 -0.66
N VAL A 65 -3.09 -8.32 -1.50
CA VAL A 65 -2.34 -9.49 -1.05
C VAL A 65 -0.87 -9.09 -0.90
N ASP A 66 -0.32 -9.29 0.29
CA ASP A 66 1.05 -8.94 0.63
C ASP A 66 1.90 -10.21 0.72
N LEU A 67 2.84 -10.37 -0.23
CA LEU A 67 3.74 -11.51 -0.34
C LEU A 67 4.81 -11.42 0.76
N GLN A 68 5.21 -12.58 1.29
CA GLN A 68 6.18 -12.66 2.38
C GLN A 68 7.53 -12.10 2.00
N GLY A 69 7.99 -12.36 0.78
CA GLY A 69 9.33 -12.10 0.32
C GLY A 69 10.36 -13.10 0.88
N PRO A 70 11.60 -13.03 0.40
CA PRO A 70 12.69 -13.91 0.80
C PRO A 70 13.24 -13.53 2.19
N LYS A 71 12.40 -13.66 3.24
CA LYS A 71 12.79 -13.31 4.61
C LYS A 71 13.84 -14.26 5.14
N ILE A 72 15.01 -13.72 5.48
CA ILE A 72 16.09 -14.49 6.12
C ILE A 72 15.71 -14.71 7.59
N ARG A 73 15.95 -15.92 8.09
CA ARG A 73 15.65 -16.30 9.47
C ARG A 73 16.76 -17.14 10.08
N LEU A 74 16.85 -17.10 11.39
CA LEU A 74 17.62 -18.10 12.16
C LEU A 74 16.88 -19.44 12.16
N GLY A 75 17.62 -20.52 12.38
CA GLY A 75 17.09 -21.85 12.59
C GLY A 75 16.46 -22.05 13.98
N THR A 76 16.41 -23.29 14.45
CA THR A 76 15.86 -23.68 15.73
C THR A 76 16.93 -23.86 16.78
N PHE A 77 16.59 -23.66 18.06
CA PHE A 77 17.48 -23.88 19.20
C PHE A 77 17.10 -25.18 19.95
N ALA A 78 18.09 -26.06 20.18
CA ALA A 78 17.86 -27.39 20.74
C ALA A 78 17.15 -27.38 22.11
N GLU A 79 17.51 -26.44 22.97
CA GLU A 79 17.00 -26.32 24.36
C GLU A 79 16.06 -25.12 24.54
N GLY A 80 15.53 -24.58 23.42
CA GLY A 80 14.69 -23.37 23.43
C GLY A 80 15.51 -22.08 23.50
N PRO A 81 14.88 -20.93 23.82
CA PRO A 81 15.51 -19.62 23.73
C PRO A 81 16.76 -19.47 24.58
N VAL A 82 17.82 -18.91 24.01
CA VAL A 82 19.11 -18.65 24.64
C VAL A 82 19.34 -17.16 24.89
N LEU A 83 20.16 -16.82 25.90
CA LEU A 83 20.61 -15.45 26.14
C LEU A 83 21.98 -15.25 25.51
N LEU A 84 22.10 -14.28 24.63
CA LEU A 84 23.36 -13.81 24.08
C LEU A 84 23.85 -12.62 24.92
N GLU A 85 25.09 -12.72 25.43
CA GLU A 85 25.68 -11.67 26.26
C GLU A 85 26.59 -10.77 25.43
N PRO A 86 26.58 -9.44 25.64
CA PRO A 86 27.50 -8.53 24.95
C PRO A 86 28.95 -8.94 25.12
N GLY A 87 29.73 -8.88 24.04
CA GLY A 87 31.12 -9.29 23.98
C GLY A 87 31.35 -10.80 23.75
N ALA A 88 30.33 -11.63 23.80
CA ALA A 88 30.45 -13.05 23.50
C ALA A 88 30.65 -13.30 22.01
N GLU A 89 31.35 -14.38 21.67
CA GLU A 89 31.40 -14.91 20.31
C GLU A 89 30.09 -15.68 20.02
N PHE A 90 29.52 -15.45 18.83
CA PHE A 90 28.34 -16.19 18.35
C PHE A 90 28.53 -16.51 16.87
N ILE A 91 28.21 -17.72 16.46
CA ILE A 91 28.41 -18.19 15.10
C ILE A 91 27.07 -18.36 14.40
N VAL A 92 26.92 -17.78 13.21
CA VAL A 92 25.80 -18.05 12.32
C VAL A 92 26.31 -18.94 11.18
N THR A 93 25.65 -20.09 10.96
CA THR A 93 26.11 -21.08 9.98
C THR A 93 25.05 -21.44 8.95
N THR A 94 25.48 -21.81 7.75
CA THR A 94 24.62 -22.38 6.71
C THR A 94 24.47 -23.90 6.84
N GLU A 95 25.17 -24.53 7.80
CA GLU A 95 25.01 -25.95 8.14
C GLU A 95 23.65 -26.13 8.85
N ASP A 96 22.91 -27.19 8.50
CA ASP A 96 21.64 -27.52 9.16
C ASP A 96 21.92 -28.19 10.52
N VAL A 97 22.06 -27.36 11.55
CA VAL A 97 22.35 -27.80 12.91
C VAL A 97 21.39 -27.12 13.90
N PRO A 98 20.95 -27.83 14.93
CA PRO A 98 20.24 -27.21 16.03
C PRO A 98 21.16 -26.23 16.78
N GLY A 99 20.61 -25.03 17.05
CA GLY A 99 21.38 -23.95 17.68
C GLY A 99 21.50 -24.10 19.19
N ASP A 100 22.48 -23.40 19.74
CA ASP A 100 22.75 -23.26 21.17
C ASP A 100 23.22 -21.82 21.49
N ARG A 101 23.83 -21.60 22.66
CA ARG A 101 24.38 -20.29 23.05
C ARG A 101 25.62 -19.87 22.26
N HIS A 102 26.18 -20.71 21.40
CA HIS A 102 27.42 -20.47 20.65
C HIS A 102 27.21 -20.39 19.13
N MET A 103 26.19 -21.10 18.63
CA MET A 103 25.97 -21.21 17.19
C MET A 103 24.48 -21.44 16.88
N VAL A 104 24.04 -20.96 15.70
CA VAL A 104 22.74 -21.28 15.13
C VAL A 104 22.79 -21.30 13.61
N SER A 105 21.95 -22.12 13.00
CA SER A 105 21.77 -22.15 11.53
C SER A 105 20.99 -20.93 11.03
N THR A 106 21.11 -20.64 9.73
CA THR A 106 20.30 -19.64 9.03
C THR A 106 19.70 -20.22 7.75
N THR A 107 18.55 -19.66 7.34
CA THR A 107 17.91 -20.02 6.06
C THR A 107 18.66 -19.44 4.84
N HIS A 108 19.60 -18.51 5.05
CA HIS A 108 20.34 -17.86 3.97
C HIS A 108 21.64 -18.60 3.64
N THR A 109 21.59 -19.45 2.62
CA THR A 109 22.75 -20.27 2.20
C THR A 109 23.89 -19.44 1.62
N GLY A 110 23.62 -18.24 1.09
CA GLY A 110 24.61 -17.28 0.56
C GLY A 110 25.34 -16.46 1.64
N LEU A 111 24.96 -16.57 2.91
CA LEU A 111 25.50 -15.72 3.99
C LEU A 111 27.04 -15.61 3.99
N PRO A 112 27.83 -16.70 3.89
CA PRO A 112 29.28 -16.59 3.94
C PRO A 112 29.92 -15.86 2.75
N THR A 113 29.20 -15.77 1.62
CA THR A 113 29.68 -15.05 0.43
C THR A 113 29.22 -13.58 0.40
N ASP A 114 28.15 -13.28 1.09
CA ASP A 114 27.54 -11.95 1.09
C ASP A 114 28.15 -11.01 2.13
N VAL A 115 28.69 -11.56 3.25
CA VAL A 115 29.20 -10.75 4.36
C VAL A 115 30.73 -10.70 4.42
N THR A 116 31.25 -9.61 4.99
CA THR A 116 32.66 -9.36 5.25
C THR A 116 32.90 -8.97 6.71
N PRO A 117 34.13 -9.15 7.26
CA PRO A 117 34.45 -8.64 8.60
C PRO A 117 34.12 -7.15 8.73
N GLY A 118 33.40 -6.79 9.78
CA GLY A 118 32.96 -5.44 10.06
C GLY A 118 31.44 -5.22 9.76
N ASP A 119 30.83 -6.07 8.93
CA ASP A 119 29.39 -5.98 8.64
C ASP A 119 28.55 -6.25 9.90
N LEU A 120 27.40 -5.59 9.95
CA LEU A 120 26.43 -5.77 11.03
C LEU A 120 25.38 -6.81 10.66
N VAL A 121 24.96 -7.54 11.67
CA VAL A 121 23.85 -8.50 11.62
C VAL A 121 22.85 -8.12 12.70
N LEU A 122 21.61 -7.87 12.31
CA LEU A 122 20.53 -7.55 13.23
C LEU A 122 19.58 -8.74 13.35
N VAL A 123 19.26 -9.10 14.58
CA VAL A 123 18.36 -10.22 14.90
C VAL A 123 17.18 -9.72 15.72
N ASP A 124 16.00 -10.32 15.51
CA ASP A 124 14.75 -9.98 16.21
C ASP A 124 14.40 -8.49 16.07
N ASP A 125 14.29 -8.01 14.83
CA ASP A 125 13.97 -6.61 14.47
C ASP A 125 14.95 -5.59 15.10
N GLY A 126 16.25 -5.93 15.12
CA GLY A 126 17.32 -5.08 15.63
C GLY A 126 17.47 -5.06 17.16
N ARG A 127 16.78 -5.93 17.89
CA ARG A 127 16.94 -6.04 19.36
C ARG A 127 18.29 -6.65 19.76
N ILE A 128 18.88 -7.43 18.88
CA ILE A 128 20.20 -8.04 19.05
C ILE A 128 21.05 -7.60 17.87
N GLU A 129 22.25 -7.10 18.18
CA GLU A 129 23.23 -6.66 17.19
C GLU A 129 24.48 -7.51 17.31
N LEU A 130 24.89 -8.05 16.15
CA LEU A 130 26.12 -8.84 16.02
C LEU A 130 27.03 -8.16 14.99
N GLN A 131 28.33 -8.20 15.20
CA GLN A 131 29.32 -7.73 14.21
C GLN A 131 30.13 -8.90 13.68
N VAL A 132 30.20 -9.05 12.36
CA VAL A 132 30.99 -10.09 11.70
C VAL A 132 32.46 -9.84 11.98
N THR A 133 33.15 -10.87 12.46
CA THR A 133 34.61 -10.85 12.76
C THR A 133 35.40 -11.66 11.76
N LYS A 134 34.88 -12.80 11.31
CA LYS A 134 35.55 -13.74 10.40
C LYS A 134 34.53 -14.59 9.66
N VAL A 135 34.85 -14.95 8.43
CA VAL A 135 34.13 -15.99 7.68
C VAL A 135 35.07 -17.22 7.54
N ASP A 136 34.55 -18.40 7.86
CA ASP A 136 35.30 -19.65 7.84
C ASP A 136 34.47 -20.79 7.24
N GLY A 137 34.55 -20.98 5.92
CA GLY A 137 33.69 -21.90 5.18
C GLY A 137 32.19 -21.55 5.35
N PRO A 138 31.38 -22.48 5.86
CA PRO A 138 29.92 -22.23 6.07
C PRO A 138 29.61 -21.38 7.32
N ARG A 139 30.65 -21.04 8.12
CA ARG A 139 30.49 -20.39 9.43
C ARG A 139 30.86 -18.92 9.38
N VAL A 140 29.97 -18.06 9.83
CA VAL A 140 30.20 -16.63 10.03
C VAL A 140 30.35 -16.39 11.53
N HIS A 141 31.54 -16.06 11.94
CA HIS A 141 31.87 -15.71 13.33
C HIS A 141 31.50 -14.27 13.57
N THR A 142 30.83 -14.01 14.68
CA THR A 142 30.40 -12.67 15.07
C THR A 142 30.74 -12.40 16.53
N THR A 143 30.85 -11.12 16.88
CA THR A 143 30.82 -10.65 18.27
C THR A 143 29.47 -10.03 18.56
N VAL A 144 28.85 -10.38 19.68
CA VAL A 144 27.60 -9.77 20.17
C VAL A 144 27.91 -8.35 20.62
N ILE A 145 27.34 -7.35 19.93
CA ILE A 145 27.46 -5.93 20.30
C ILE A 145 26.34 -5.58 21.28
N GLU A 146 25.08 -5.80 20.88
CA GLU A 146 23.92 -5.67 21.76
C GLU A 146 23.33 -7.06 22.00
N GLY A 147 23.24 -7.47 23.27
CA GLY A 147 22.81 -8.80 23.66
C GLY A 147 21.30 -8.86 23.90
N GLY A 148 20.79 -10.10 24.02
CA GLY A 148 19.38 -10.31 24.27
C GLY A 148 18.97 -11.78 24.19
N ARG A 149 17.69 -12.05 24.49
CA ARG A 149 17.12 -13.39 24.38
C ARG A 149 16.71 -13.68 22.95
N VAL A 150 17.32 -14.69 22.33
CA VAL A 150 17.01 -15.14 20.97
C VAL A 150 16.30 -16.49 21.00
N SER A 151 15.37 -16.70 20.06
CA SER A 151 14.58 -17.93 19.92
C SER A 151 14.47 -18.36 18.46
N ASP A 152 13.78 -19.48 18.23
CA ASP A 152 13.57 -20.08 16.90
C ASP A 152 13.00 -19.08 15.89
N HIS A 153 13.50 -19.21 14.66
CA HIS A 153 12.98 -18.54 13.46
C HIS A 153 12.92 -17.02 13.53
N LYS A 154 13.73 -16.38 14.39
CA LYS A 154 13.83 -14.92 14.45
C LYS A 154 14.34 -14.35 13.14
N GLY A 155 13.80 -13.18 12.77
CA GLY A 155 14.23 -12.42 11.62
C GLY A 155 15.73 -12.08 11.73
N PHE A 156 16.40 -12.11 10.59
CA PHE A 156 17.84 -11.88 10.45
C PHE A 156 18.05 -10.89 9.32
N ASN A 157 18.60 -9.73 9.63
CA ASN A 157 18.81 -8.64 8.70
C ASN A 157 20.29 -8.33 8.55
N LEU A 158 20.68 -7.90 7.36
CA LEU A 158 22.04 -7.52 7.00
C LEU A 158 22.03 -6.08 6.45
N PRO A 159 22.06 -5.06 7.32
CA PRO A 159 22.00 -3.68 6.90
C PRO A 159 23.15 -3.31 5.96
N GLY A 160 22.82 -2.71 4.82
CA GLY A 160 23.83 -2.27 3.84
C GLY A 160 24.50 -3.38 3.02
N VAL A 161 24.26 -4.66 3.34
CA VAL A 161 24.83 -5.79 2.59
C VAL A 161 23.93 -6.14 1.39
N PRO A 162 24.48 -6.21 0.16
CA PRO A 162 23.74 -6.66 -1.01
C PRO A 162 23.54 -8.18 -0.96
N VAL A 163 22.45 -8.63 -0.36
CA VAL A 163 22.15 -10.08 -0.23
C VAL A 163 21.77 -10.70 -1.58
N SER A 164 22.30 -11.91 -1.83
CA SER A 164 22.14 -12.67 -3.07
C SER A 164 20.85 -13.52 -3.10
N VAL A 165 19.74 -12.99 -2.58
CA VAL A 165 18.45 -13.68 -2.61
C VAL A 165 17.60 -13.23 -3.81
N PRO A 166 16.79 -14.13 -4.44
CA PRO A 166 15.87 -13.74 -5.51
C PRO A 166 14.78 -12.77 -4.99
N ALA A 167 14.13 -12.04 -5.89
CA ALA A 167 13.04 -11.13 -5.52
C ALA A 167 11.81 -11.88 -4.99
N LEU A 168 11.56 -13.08 -5.51
CA LEU A 168 10.48 -13.99 -5.08
C LEU A 168 11.10 -15.31 -4.58
N SER A 169 10.62 -15.80 -3.45
CA SER A 169 10.84 -17.18 -3.03
C SER A 169 9.89 -18.13 -3.78
N ASP A 170 10.17 -19.44 -3.75
CA ASP A 170 9.26 -20.45 -4.33
C ASP A 170 7.85 -20.34 -3.73
N LYS A 171 7.75 -20.05 -2.42
CA LYS A 171 6.50 -19.80 -1.74
C LYS A 171 5.80 -18.56 -2.30
N ASP A 172 6.52 -17.46 -2.54
CA ASP A 172 5.91 -16.24 -3.10
C ASP A 172 5.38 -16.47 -4.51
N VAL A 173 6.04 -17.29 -5.31
CA VAL A 173 5.56 -17.69 -6.65
C VAL A 173 4.23 -18.45 -6.54
N GLU A 174 4.13 -19.41 -5.62
CA GLU A 174 2.91 -20.17 -5.36
C GLU A 174 1.80 -19.25 -4.81
N ASP A 175 2.11 -18.41 -3.84
CA ASP A 175 1.21 -17.45 -3.23
C ASP A 175 0.69 -16.45 -4.25
N LEU A 176 1.55 -15.92 -5.13
CA LEU A 176 1.15 -15.00 -6.19
C LEU A 176 0.15 -15.64 -7.16
N ARG A 177 0.45 -16.84 -7.65
CA ARG A 177 -0.48 -17.58 -8.53
C ARG A 177 -1.83 -17.81 -7.85
N TRP A 178 -1.80 -18.22 -6.59
CA TRP A 178 -3.01 -18.40 -5.80
C TRP A 178 -3.80 -17.09 -5.65
N ALA A 179 -3.14 -15.97 -5.31
CA ALA A 179 -3.76 -14.67 -5.16
C ALA A 179 -4.43 -14.16 -6.44
N LEU A 180 -3.75 -14.34 -7.60
CA LEU A 180 -4.29 -13.98 -8.90
C LEU A 180 -5.57 -14.78 -9.23
N ARG A 181 -5.53 -16.10 -9.03
CA ARG A 181 -6.68 -16.99 -9.27
C ARG A 181 -7.82 -16.77 -8.29
N MET A 182 -7.53 -16.38 -7.05
CA MET A 182 -8.53 -16.00 -6.05
C MET A 182 -9.26 -14.72 -6.45
N GLY A 183 -8.62 -13.81 -7.19
CA GLY A 183 -9.17 -12.54 -7.62
C GLY A 183 -8.74 -11.35 -6.75
N ALA A 184 -7.52 -11.36 -6.23
CA ALA A 184 -6.90 -10.21 -5.59
C ALA A 184 -6.98 -8.97 -6.49
N ASP A 185 -7.18 -7.79 -5.92
CA ASP A 185 -7.23 -6.55 -6.68
C ASP A 185 -5.84 -5.95 -6.89
N MET A 186 -4.93 -6.18 -5.94
CA MET A 186 -3.56 -5.65 -5.90
C MET A 186 -2.65 -6.64 -5.17
N VAL A 187 -1.35 -6.60 -5.48
CA VAL A 187 -0.31 -7.38 -4.82
C VAL A 187 0.79 -6.44 -4.32
N ALA A 188 1.32 -6.67 -3.13
CA ALA A 188 2.52 -6.02 -2.62
C ALA A 188 3.70 -7.00 -2.66
N LEU A 189 4.84 -6.54 -3.19
CA LEU A 189 6.09 -7.29 -3.28
C LEU A 189 7.06 -6.80 -2.20
N SER A 190 7.46 -7.70 -1.31
CA SER A 190 8.39 -7.41 -0.21
C SER A 190 9.85 -7.35 -0.69
N PHE A 191 10.65 -6.59 0.03
CA PHE A 191 12.11 -6.48 -0.15
C PHE A 191 12.56 -6.07 -1.55
N VAL A 192 11.79 -5.21 -2.23
CA VAL A 192 12.16 -4.64 -3.53
C VAL A 192 13.46 -3.84 -3.41
N ARG A 193 14.36 -4.02 -4.38
CA ARG A 193 15.67 -3.35 -4.45
C ARG A 193 15.85 -2.52 -5.71
N SER A 194 15.16 -2.88 -6.79
CA SER A 194 15.27 -2.22 -8.10
C SER A 194 14.03 -2.42 -8.97
N ALA A 195 13.96 -1.69 -10.07
CA ALA A 195 12.94 -1.87 -11.11
C ALA A 195 12.92 -3.28 -11.73
N ALA A 196 14.06 -3.99 -11.70
CA ALA A 196 14.16 -5.33 -12.26
C ALA A 196 13.30 -6.36 -11.51
N ASP A 197 13.05 -6.14 -10.22
CA ASP A 197 12.25 -7.05 -9.38
C ASP A 197 10.78 -7.14 -9.84
N ALA A 198 10.26 -6.13 -10.55
CA ALA A 198 8.94 -6.18 -11.16
C ALA A 198 8.81 -7.21 -12.29
N LYS A 199 9.93 -7.53 -12.98
CA LYS A 199 9.89 -8.35 -14.20
C LYS A 199 9.42 -9.77 -13.92
N GLU A 200 9.89 -10.37 -12.82
CA GLU A 200 9.53 -11.74 -12.46
C GLU A 200 8.03 -11.83 -12.10
N VAL A 201 7.52 -10.88 -11.34
CA VAL A 201 6.09 -10.79 -11.00
C VAL A 201 5.23 -10.65 -12.27
N HIS A 202 5.61 -9.75 -13.18
CA HIS A 202 4.89 -9.55 -14.44
C HIS A 202 4.93 -10.79 -15.33
N ALA A 203 6.07 -11.51 -15.41
CA ALA A 203 6.15 -12.76 -16.17
C ALA A 203 5.20 -13.84 -15.63
N ILE A 204 5.07 -13.94 -14.30
CA ILE A 204 4.10 -14.87 -13.69
C ILE A 204 2.66 -14.45 -14.02
N MET A 205 2.35 -13.15 -13.94
CA MET A 205 1.03 -12.62 -14.29
C MET A 205 0.68 -12.87 -15.76
N GLU A 206 1.64 -12.72 -16.66
CA GLU A 206 1.47 -13.00 -18.08
C GLU A 206 1.17 -14.48 -18.32
N ASN A 207 1.90 -15.39 -17.67
CA ASN A 207 1.67 -16.84 -17.73
C ASN A 207 0.29 -17.26 -17.18
N GLU A 208 -0.22 -16.56 -16.14
CA GLU A 208 -1.56 -16.80 -15.60
C GLU A 208 -2.66 -16.12 -16.42
N GLY A 209 -2.32 -15.21 -17.35
CA GLY A 209 -3.28 -14.41 -18.11
C GLY A 209 -4.07 -13.41 -17.26
N ILE A 210 -3.56 -13.06 -16.06
CA ILE A 210 -4.19 -12.17 -15.09
C ILE A 210 -3.19 -11.11 -14.67
N SER A 211 -3.51 -9.83 -14.92
CA SER A 211 -2.70 -8.71 -14.49
C SER A 211 -3.45 -7.89 -13.43
N VAL A 212 -2.73 -7.55 -12.36
CA VAL A 212 -3.19 -6.65 -11.28
C VAL A 212 -2.08 -5.66 -10.93
N PRO A 213 -2.38 -4.49 -10.35
CA PRO A 213 -1.36 -3.57 -9.86
C PRO A 213 -0.42 -4.22 -8.85
N VAL A 214 0.88 -3.94 -9.00
CA VAL A 214 1.94 -4.41 -8.09
C VAL A 214 2.50 -3.21 -7.34
N LEU A 215 2.46 -3.26 -6.01
CA LEU A 215 3.05 -2.26 -5.14
C LEU A 215 4.43 -2.73 -4.66
N ALA A 216 5.46 -1.89 -4.81
CA ALA A 216 6.78 -2.17 -4.25
C ALA A 216 6.82 -1.79 -2.77
N LYS A 217 7.28 -2.70 -1.92
CA LYS A 217 7.56 -2.38 -0.52
C LYS A 217 8.98 -1.85 -0.39
N VAL A 218 9.10 -0.60 0.05
CA VAL A 218 10.38 0.08 0.33
C VAL A 218 10.77 -0.26 1.75
N GLU A 219 11.70 -1.21 1.87
CA GLU A 219 12.16 -1.83 3.12
C GLU A 219 13.70 -1.89 3.21
N LYS A 220 14.39 -1.62 2.10
CA LYS A 220 15.84 -1.76 1.96
C LYS A 220 16.49 -0.45 1.52
N PRO A 221 17.75 -0.18 1.95
CA PRO A 221 18.50 0.99 1.49
C PRO A 221 18.62 1.08 -0.03
N GLN A 222 18.81 -0.05 -0.72
CA GLN A 222 18.90 -0.11 -2.18
C GLN A 222 17.62 0.38 -2.87
N ALA A 223 16.45 0.16 -2.25
CA ALA A 223 15.19 0.68 -2.78
C ALA A 223 15.12 2.21 -2.71
N ILE A 224 15.81 2.82 -1.75
CA ILE A 224 15.84 4.27 -1.62
C ILE A 224 16.77 4.90 -2.67
N ASP A 225 17.90 4.27 -2.92
CA ASP A 225 18.85 4.70 -3.94
C ASP A 225 18.19 4.63 -5.34
N ASN A 226 17.38 3.59 -5.58
CA ASN A 226 16.70 3.31 -6.85
C ASN A 226 15.24 3.75 -6.85
N LEU A 227 14.82 4.65 -5.95
CA LEU A 227 13.40 4.95 -5.72
C LEU A 227 12.69 5.45 -6.99
N GLU A 228 13.29 6.35 -7.76
CA GLU A 228 12.72 6.89 -8.98
C GLU A 228 12.42 5.78 -10.01
N GLU A 229 13.37 4.88 -10.26
CA GLU A 229 13.16 3.78 -11.21
C GLU A 229 12.13 2.77 -10.71
N ILE A 230 12.06 2.53 -9.38
CA ILE A 230 11.06 1.66 -8.75
C ILE A 230 9.68 2.30 -8.90
N VAL A 231 9.54 3.59 -8.61
CA VAL A 231 8.28 4.31 -8.81
C VAL A 231 7.83 4.25 -10.28
N GLN A 232 8.75 4.27 -11.25
CA GLN A 232 8.37 4.12 -12.67
C GLN A 232 7.93 2.69 -13.02
N ALA A 233 8.58 1.67 -12.49
CA ALA A 233 8.35 0.26 -12.85
C ALA A 233 7.12 -0.37 -12.16
N PHE A 234 6.82 0.04 -10.94
CA PHE A 234 5.71 -0.49 -10.15
C PHE A 234 4.45 0.40 -10.25
N ASP A 235 3.29 -0.13 -9.85
CA ASP A 235 2.00 0.60 -9.90
C ASP A 235 1.72 1.46 -8.66
N GLY A 236 2.50 1.30 -7.62
CA GLY A 236 2.45 2.05 -6.36
C GLY A 236 3.56 1.65 -5.42
N ILE A 237 3.65 2.32 -4.28
CA ILE A 237 4.67 2.09 -3.25
C ILE A 237 4.00 1.85 -1.90
N MET A 238 4.62 0.99 -1.08
CA MET A 238 4.35 0.89 0.35
C MET A 238 5.64 1.22 1.11
N VAL A 239 5.63 2.28 1.89
CA VAL A 239 6.72 2.63 2.81
C VAL A 239 6.54 1.81 4.08
N ALA A 240 7.27 0.70 4.20
CA ALA A 240 7.21 -0.22 5.34
C ALA A 240 8.22 0.19 6.41
N ARG A 241 7.83 1.16 7.24
CA ARG A 241 8.73 1.87 8.17
C ARG A 241 9.35 0.96 9.23
N GLY A 242 8.67 -0.13 9.62
CA GLY A 242 9.19 -1.10 10.57
C GLY A 242 10.45 -1.78 10.06
N ASP A 243 10.37 -2.44 8.90
CA ASP A 243 11.53 -3.10 8.27
C ASP A 243 12.59 -2.08 7.84
N LEU A 244 12.16 -0.92 7.31
CA LEU A 244 13.06 0.15 6.89
C LEU A 244 13.87 0.72 8.07
N GLY A 245 13.25 0.86 9.27
CA GLY A 245 13.91 1.35 10.48
C GLY A 245 14.87 0.34 11.13
N VAL A 246 14.82 -0.93 10.72
CA VAL A 246 15.83 -1.93 11.05
C VAL A 246 17.05 -1.82 10.11
N GLU A 247 16.84 -1.42 8.86
CA GLU A 247 17.87 -1.36 7.81
C GLU A 247 18.56 0.01 7.72
N LEU A 248 17.95 1.07 8.28
CA LEU A 248 18.43 2.45 8.26
C LEU A 248 18.47 3.06 9.65
N PRO A 249 19.31 4.09 9.88
CA PRO A 249 19.19 4.96 11.03
C PRO A 249 17.78 5.56 11.11
N LEU A 250 17.17 5.50 12.29
CA LEU A 250 15.76 5.88 12.51
C LEU A 250 15.44 7.33 12.06
N GLU A 251 16.40 8.24 12.22
CA GLU A 251 16.26 9.65 11.82
C GLU A 251 16.14 9.85 10.30
N GLN A 252 16.49 8.86 9.48
CA GLN A 252 16.36 8.94 8.02
C GLN A 252 14.95 8.51 7.55
N VAL A 253 14.27 7.64 8.28
CA VAL A 253 12.97 7.07 7.89
C VAL A 253 11.91 8.13 7.54
N PRO A 254 11.73 9.22 8.34
CA PRO A 254 10.76 10.26 7.99
C PRO A 254 11.06 10.99 6.69
N LEU A 255 12.34 11.18 6.35
CA LEU A 255 12.75 11.83 5.09
C LEU A 255 12.49 10.94 3.89
N VAL A 256 12.77 9.65 4.02
CA VAL A 256 12.45 8.64 2.99
C VAL A 256 10.95 8.57 2.74
N GLN A 257 10.13 8.58 3.80
CA GLN A 257 8.66 8.63 3.67
C GLN A 257 8.21 9.84 2.83
N LYS A 258 8.67 11.03 3.18
CA LYS A 258 8.32 12.27 2.46
C LYS A 258 8.73 12.22 1.00
N ARG A 259 9.94 11.74 0.71
CA ARG A 259 10.47 11.58 -0.66
C ARG A 259 9.60 10.59 -1.45
N ALA A 260 9.33 9.41 -0.91
CA ALA A 260 8.53 8.39 -1.57
C ALA A 260 7.10 8.88 -1.88
N ILE A 261 6.47 9.59 -0.93
CA ILE A 261 5.14 10.18 -1.14
C ILE A 261 5.19 11.20 -2.27
N GLN A 262 6.16 12.10 -2.28
CA GLN A 262 6.27 13.15 -3.30
C GLN A 262 6.50 12.55 -4.70
N GLU A 263 7.43 11.62 -4.85
CA GLU A 263 7.72 10.95 -6.13
C GLU A 263 6.51 10.16 -6.65
N CYS A 264 5.78 9.45 -5.77
CA CYS A 264 4.54 8.75 -6.15
C CYS A 264 3.45 9.72 -6.62
N ARG A 265 3.25 10.84 -5.91
CA ARG A 265 2.28 11.86 -6.31
C ARG A 265 2.63 12.46 -7.67
N GLU A 266 3.91 12.77 -7.93
CA GLU A 266 4.37 13.27 -9.22
C GLU A 266 4.17 12.24 -10.33
N ALA A 267 4.38 10.97 -10.07
CA ALA A 267 4.09 9.89 -11.00
C ALA A 267 2.58 9.62 -11.20
N GLY A 268 1.73 10.05 -10.28
CA GLY A 268 0.28 9.73 -10.26
C GLY A 268 0.03 8.27 -9.86
N LYS A 269 0.84 7.74 -8.93
CA LYS A 269 0.77 6.39 -8.38
C LYS A 269 0.44 6.44 -6.89
N PRO A 270 -0.36 5.48 -6.36
CA PRO A 270 -0.70 5.47 -4.94
C PRO A 270 0.49 5.12 -4.06
N VAL A 271 0.51 5.71 -2.86
CA VAL A 271 1.49 5.41 -1.83
C VAL A 271 0.81 5.09 -0.50
N ILE A 272 1.23 4.00 0.13
CA ILE A 272 0.78 3.55 1.44
C ILE A 272 1.90 3.86 2.46
N VAL A 273 1.56 4.51 3.56
CA VAL A 273 2.44 4.59 4.74
C VAL A 273 2.03 3.49 5.72
N ALA A 274 2.99 2.65 6.09
CA ALA A 274 2.74 1.41 6.80
C ALA A 274 3.56 1.26 8.07
N THR A 275 3.05 0.45 8.99
CA THR A 275 3.62 0.01 10.26
C THR A 275 3.66 1.06 11.36
N GLN A 276 3.36 0.63 12.59
CA GLN A 276 3.44 1.42 13.83
C GLN A 276 2.66 2.74 13.78
N MET A 277 1.48 2.74 13.12
CA MET A 277 0.66 3.95 13.03
C MET A 277 -0.10 4.25 14.32
N LEU A 278 -0.78 3.23 14.89
CA LEU A 278 -1.52 3.30 16.15
C LEU A 278 -1.23 2.06 17.01
N GLU A 279 0.04 1.64 17.07
CA GLU A 279 0.48 0.37 17.66
C GLU A 279 0.05 0.20 19.11
N SER A 280 0.05 1.28 19.93
CA SER A 280 -0.41 1.23 21.32
C SER A 280 -1.87 0.78 21.41
N MET A 281 -2.67 0.99 20.37
CA MET A 281 -4.07 0.56 20.32
C MET A 281 -4.25 -0.95 20.07
N MET A 282 -3.17 -1.72 19.94
CA MET A 282 -3.26 -3.18 20.02
C MET A 282 -3.85 -3.62 21.37
N SER A 283 -3.59 -2.88 22.45
CA SER A 283 -4.07 -3.17 23.79
C SER A 283 -4.80 -2.01 24.48
N ALA A 284 -4.59 -0.76 24.01
CA ALA A 284 -5.20 0.43 24.57
C ALA A 284 -6.39 0.91 23.73
N ASN A 285 -7.36 1.57 24.37
CA ASN A 285 -8.53 2.16 23.67
C ASN A 285 -8.26 3.57 23.10
N ARG A 286 -7.05 4.10 23.26
CA ARG A 286 -6.65 5.42 22.74
C ARG A 286 -5.18 5.37 22.32
N PRO A 287 -4.83 6.06 21.21
CA PRO A 287 -3.44 6.18 20.80
C PRO A 287 -2.66 7.12 21.71
N THR A 288 -1.35 7.04 21.63
CA THR A 288 -0.47 8.06 22.19
C THR A 288 -0.56 9.36 21.37
N ARG A 289 -0.08 10.47 21.95
CA ARG A 289 0.02 11.75 21.22
C ARG A 289 1.00 11.67 20.06
N ALA A 290 2.07 10.89 20.20
CA ALA A 290 3.06 10.69 19.15
C ALA A 290 2.44 9.95 17.93
N GLU A 291 1.66 8.90 18.16
CA GLU A 291 0.96 8.17 17.11
C GLU A 291 -0.10 9.05 16.41
N ALA A 292 -0.88 9.81 17.14
CA ALA A 292 -1.83 10.75 16.54
C ALA A 292 -1.12 11.83 15.69
N SER A 293 0.05 12.31 16.13
CA SER A 293 0.89 13.22 15.35
C SER A 293 1.48 12.55 14.11
N ASP A 294 1.87 11.28 14.20
CA ASP A 294 2.42 10.51 13.08
C ASP A 294 1.36 10.28 11.98
N VAL A 295 0.14 9.87 12.36
CA VAL A 295 -0.99 9.80 11.43
C VAL A 295 -1.24 11.14 10.75
N ALA A 296 -1.29 12.24 11.52
CA ALA A 296 -1.49 13.58 10.99
C ALA A 296 -0.37 14.00 10.02
N ASN A 297 0.90 13.71 10.34
CA ASN A 297 2.02 14.02 9.47
C ASN A 297 1.96 13.23 8.14
N ALA A 298 1.64 11.94 8.17
CA ALA A 298 1.51 11.15 6.95
C ALA A 298 0.37 11.67 6.03
N VAL A 299 -0.73 12.17 6.61
CA VAL A 299 -1.80 12.87 5.86
C VAL A 299 -1.26 14.15 5.24
N LEU A 300 -0.55 14.98 6.00
CA LEU A 300 0.03 16.26 5.54
C LEU A 300 1.18 16.07 4.56
N ASP A 301 1.89 14.95 4.58
CA ASP A 301 2.87 14.58 3.56
C ASP A 301 2.18 14.26 2.22
N GLY A 302 0.88 13.95 2.23
CA GLY A 302 0.07 13.69 1.05
C GLY A 302 -0.03 12.20 0.67
N ALA A 303 0.08 11.28 1.62
CA ALA A 303 -0.12 9.85 1.39
C ALA A 303 -1.50 9.54 0.79
N ASP A 304 -1.60 8.50 -0.03
CA ASP A 304 -2.89 7.99 -0.52
C ASP A 304 -3.60 7.18 0.55
N ALA A 305 -2.85 6.37 1.29
CA ALA A 305 -3.42 5.50 2.31
C ALA A 305 -2.48 5.32 3.51
N LEU A 306 -3.08 5.03 4.66
CA LEU A 306 -2.40 4.63 5.89
C LEU A 306 -2.78 3.20 6.23
N MET A 307 -1.81 2.39 6.67
CA MET A 307 -2.02 0.98 6.94
C MET A 307 -1.95 0.65 8.42
N LEU A 308 -2.95 -0.09 8.88
CA LEU A 308 -3.00 -0.75 10.18
C LEU A 308 -2.58 -2.21 10.02
N SER A 309 -1.64 -2.67 10.82
CA SER A 309 -1.01 -3.99 10.77
C SER A 309 -1.48 -4.87 11.94
N GLY A 310 -0.69 -4.94 13.01
CA GLY A 310 -1.01 -5.66 14.24
C GLY A 310 -2.27 -5.13 14.92
N GLU A 311 -2.49 -3.81 14.82
CA GLU A 311 -3.58 -3.08 15.44
C GLU A 311 -4.96 -3.64 15.05
N THR A 312 -5.10 -4.14 13.82
CA THR A 312 -6.35 -4.75 13.34
C THR A 312 -6.29 -6.27 13.23
N SER A 313 -5.10 -6.86 13.01
CA SER A 313 -4.99 -8.31 12.81
C SER A 313 -5.01 -9.11 14.12
N VAL A 314 -4.43 -8.58 15.19
CA VAL A 314 -4.32 -9.23 16.51
C VAL A 314 -4.71 -8.32 17.69
N GLY A 315 -5.01 -7.05 17.44
CA GLY A 315 -5.43 -6.08 18.44
C GLY A 315 -6.78 -6.42 19.08
N HIS A 316 -7.07 -5.83 20.23
CA HIS A 316 -8.28 -6.12 21.01
C HIS A 316 -9.55 -5.52 20.42
N ASN A 317 -9.46 -4.37 19.75
CA ASN A 317 -10.64 -3.66 19.21
C ASN A 317 -10.38 -3.07 17.81
N PRO A 318 -10.32 -3.92 16.77
CA PRO A 318 -9.97 -3.51 15.41
C PRO A 318 -10.86 -2.39 14.84
N ALA A 319 -12.17 -2.45 15.06
CA ALA A 319 -13.10 -1.44 14.56
C ALA A 319 -12.85 -0.05 15.19
N LEU A 320 -12.57 0.00 16.50
CA LEU A 320 -12.22 1.26 17.18
C LEU A 320 -10.92 1.85 16.63
N VAL A 321 -9.94 1.03 16.30
CA VAL A 321 -8.66 1.47 15.72
C VAL A 321 -8.89 2.13 14.35
N VAL A 322 -9.67 1.48 13.47
CA VAL A 322 -10.06 2.05 12.15
C VAL A 322 -10.82 3.36 12.33
N GLN A 323 -11.79 3.41 13.24
CA GLN A 323 -12.58 4.62 13.52
C GLN A 323 -11.69 5.76 14.05
N THR A 324 -10.75 5.44 14.95
CA THR A 324 -9.81 6.43 15.51
C THR A 324 -8.94 7.02 14.41
N MET A 325 -8.37 6.18 13.55
CA MET A 325 -7.60 6.64 12.40
C MET A 325 -8.44 7.51 11.46
N SER A 326 -9.69 7.08 11.15
CA SER A 326 -10.62 7.88 10.34
C SER A 326 -10.86 9.26 10.94
N THR A 327 -11.08 9.33 12.25
CA THR A 327 -11.33 10.60 12.95
C THR A 327 -10.13 11.54 12.88
N ILE A 328 -8.90 11.02 13.06
CA ILE A 328 -7.68 11.84 12.96
C ILE A 328 -7.52 12.35 11.52
N ILE A 329 -7.66 11.48 10.52
CA ILE A 329 -7.55 11.84 9.11
C ILE A 329 -8.56 12.93 8.75
N GLU A 330 -9.85 12.74 9.07
CA GLU A 330 -10.91 13.69 8.74
C GLU A 330 -10.68 15.07 9.38
N HIS A 331 -10.22 15.09 10.61
CA HIS A 331 -9.89 16.35 11.28
C HIS A 331 -8.72 17.08 10.62
N VAL A 332 -7.64 16.37 10.28
CA VAL A 332 -6.49 16.97 9.57
C VAL A 332 -6.89 17.50 8.20
N GLU A 333 -7.68 16.72 7.46
CA GLU A 333 -8.15 17.12 6.13
C GLU A 333 -9.07 18.34 6.18
N SER A 334 -9.90 18.51 7.24
CA SER A 334 -10.78 19.68 7.37
C SER A 334 -10.03 20.97 7.69
N GLU A 335 -8.88 20.88 8.35
CA GLU A 335 -8.17 22.05 8.89
C GLU A 335 -6.90 22.42 8.12
N ALA A 336 -6.33 21.50 7.31
CA ALA A 336 -4.97 21.68 6.83
C ALA A 336 -4.70 21.11 5.42
N LEU A 337 -5.72 20.86 4.62
CA LEU A 337 -5.52 20.28 3.29
C LEU A 337 -4.74 21.21 2.34
N ASP A 338 -4.83 22.52 2.56
CA ASP A 338 -4.09 23.57 1.85
C ASP A 338 -2.58 23.58 2.16
N ARG A 339 -2.14 22.83 3.17
CA ARG A 339 -0.72 22.74 3.59
C ARG A 339 0.03 21.59 2.96
N LEU A 340 -0.61 20.81 2.09
CA LEU A 340 0.06 19.73 1.39
C LEU A 340 1.19 20.24 0.49
N PRO A 341 2.33 19.52 0.39
CA PRO A 341 3.42 19.92 -0.51
C PRO A 341 2.91 20.10 -1.95
N PRO A 342 3.32 21.18 -2.64
CA PRO A 342 2.95 21.38 -4.04
C PRO A 342 3.56 20.30 -4.92
N LEU A 343 2.89 19.97 -6.03
CA LEU A 343 3.49 19.16 -7.09
C LEU A 343 4.44 20.02 -7.92
N GLN A 344 5.55 19.43 -8.36
CA GLN A 344 6.42 20.07 -9.32
C GLN A 344 5.73 20.09 -10.69
N GLU A 345 5.77 21.25 -11.36
CA GLU A 345 5.21 21.39 -12.70
C GLU A 345 6.16 20.76 -13.73
N GLU A 346 5.65 19.83 -14.52
CA GLU A 346 6.37 19.27 -15.65
C GLU A 346 6.37 20.27 -16.82
N VAL A 347 7.53 20.56 -17.37
CA VAL A 347 7.67 21.45 -18.54
C VAL A 347 6.99 20.85 -19.78
N HIS A 348 6.99 19.51 -19.88
CA HIS A 348 6.34 18.76 -20.95
C HIS A 348 5.64 17.53 -20.42
N GLY A 349 4.30 17.54 -20.40
CA GLY A 349 3.46 16.44 -19.94
C GLY A 349 2.66 15.77 -21.07
N SER A 350 2.06 14.62 -20.78
CA SER A 350 1.11 13.98 -21.70
C SER A 350 -0.21 14.75 -21.78
N THR A 351 -0.96 14.57 -22.88
CA THR A 351 -2.32 15.13 -23.03
C THR A 351 -3.20 14.81 -21.82
N ALA A 352 -3.14 13.58 -21.31
CA ALA A 352 -3.90 13.17 -20.13
C ALA A 352 -3.53 13.99 -18.87
N ARG A 353 -2.24 14.29 -18.65
CA ARG A 353 -1.78 15.13 -17.54
C ARG A 353 -2.28 16.57 -17.69
N ALA A 354 -2.17 17.14 -18.90
CA ALA A 354 -2.68 18.48 -19.17
C ALA A 354 -4.20 18.60 -18.97
N MET A 355 -4.96 17.62 -19.49
CA MET A 355 -6.42 17.60 -19.36
C MET A 355 -6.88 17.44 -17.91
N THR A 356 -6.21 16.59 -17.13
CA THR A 356 -6.58 16.37 -15.72
C THR A 356 -6.20 17.56 -14.86
N ARG A 357 -5.10 18.27 -15.13
CA ARG A 357 -4.76 19.54 -14.48
C ARG A 357 -5.82 20.60 -14.79
N ALA A 358 -6.09 20.83 -16.07
CA ALA A 358 -7.09 21.80 -16.49
C ALA A 358 -8.48 21.53 -15.89
N ALA A 359 -8.86 20.25 -15.72
CA ALA A 359 -10.13 19.89 -15.10
C ALA A 359 -10.21 20.31 -13.63
N VAL A 360 -9.11 20.17 -12.88
CA VAL A 360 -9.05 20.66 -11.49
C VAL A 360 -9.19 22.17 -11.44
N ASP A 361 -8.43 22.90 -12.26
CA ASP A 361 -8.46 24.37 -12.33
C ASP A 361 -9.87 24.87 -12.74
N VAL A 362 -10.47 24.23 -13.76
CA VAL A 362 -11.84 24.57 -14.20
C VAL A 362 -12.86 24.28 -13.10
N ALA A 363 -12.77 23.14 -12.41
CA ALA A 363 -13.71 22.82 -11.33
C ALA A 363 -13.70 23.87 -10.22
N GLN A 364 -12.50 24.32 -9.82
CA GLN A 364 -12.35 25.40 -8.84
C GLN A 364 -12.92 26.73 -9.38
N TYR A 365 -12.58 27.08 -10.61
CA TYR A 365 -13.00 28.36 -11.22
C TYR A 365 -14.51 28.48 -11.39
N VAL A 366 -15.21 27.41 -11.81
CA VAL A 366 -16.66 27.43 -12.03
C VAL A 366 -17.47 27.12 -10.78
N GLY A 367 -16.83 26.84 -9.63
CA GLY A 367 -17.51 26.39 -8.41
C GLY A 367 -18.17 25.03 -8.61
N GLY A 368 -17.46 24.09 -9.26
CA GLY A 368 -17.94 22.75 -9.52
C GLY A 368 -18.12 21.94 -8.24
N SER A 369 -19.28 21.31 -8.06
CA SER A 369 -19.57 20.49 -6.88
C SER A 369 -18.82 19.16 -6.90
N HIS A 370 -18.50 18.62 -8.08
CA HIS A 370 -17.80 17.35 -8.25
C HIS A 370 -16.91 17.35 -9.51
N LEU A 371 -15.77 16.64 -9.42
CA LEU A 371 -14.97 16.17 -10.52
C LEU A 371 -15.36 14.72 -10.84
N ILE A 372 -15.62 14.41 -12.10
CA ILE A 372 -16.06 13.08 -12.52
C ILE A 372 -15.08 12.54 -13.57
N ALA A 373 -14.46 11.42 -13.28
CA ALA A 373 -13.56 10.75 -14.19
C ALA A 373 -14.19 9.46 -14.74
N PHE A 374 -14.53 9.45 -16.04
CA PHE A 374 -14.80 8.19 -16.73
C PHE A 374 -13.50 7.47 -17.03
N THR A 375 -13.37 6.24 -16.59
CA THR A 375 -12.10 5.53 -16.66
C THR A 375 -12.26 4.02 -16.82
N GLU A 376 -11.52 3.45 -17.78
CA GLU A 376 -11.44 1.99 -18.01
C GLU A 376 -10.37 1.32 -17.14
N THR A 377 -9.31 2.05 -16.79
CA THR A 377 -8.12 1.52 -16.10
C THR A 377 -7.81 2.23 -14.78
N GLY A 378 -8.63 3.19 -14.37
CA GLY A 378 -8.37 4.04 -13.21
C GLY A 378 -7.36 5.18 -13.44
N ARG A 379 -6.68 5.24 -14.59
CA ARG A 379 -5.60 6.21 -14.82
C ARG A 379 -6.06 7.67 -14.70
N SER A 380 -7.17 8.04 -15.33
CA SER A 380 -7.70 9.41 -15.27
C SER A 380 -8.00 9.83 -13.83
N ALA A 381 -8.61 8.94 -13.03
CA ALA A 381 -8.89 9.20 -11.63
C ALA A 381 -7.60 9.40 -10.82
N ARG A 382 -6.57 8.56 -11.00
CA ARG A 382 -5.26 8.73 -10.34
C ARG A 382 -4.59 10.05 -10.71
N LEU A 383 -4.62 10.43 -12.00
CA LEU A 383 -4.04 11.69 -12.47
C LEU A 383 -4.76 12.93 -11.94
N ILE A 384 -6.06 12.86 -11.66
CA ILE A 384 -6.79 13.95 -10.98
C ILE A 384 -6.47 13.92 -9.48
N ALA A 385 -6.53 12.75 -8.84
CA ALA A 385 -6.31 12.59 -7.41
C ALA A 385 -4.95 13.12 -6.94
N ARG A 386 -3.90 13.03 -7.75
CA ARG A 386 -2.55 13.53 -7.40
C ARG A 386 -2.51 15.01 -7.05
N TRP A 387 -3.47 15.81 -7.55
CA TRP A 387 -3.56 17.24 -7.27
C TRP A 387 -4.11 17.56 -5.88
N ARG A 388 -4.70 16.56 -5.19
CA ARG A 388 -5.24 16.71 -3.82
C ARG A 388 -6.21 17.91 -3.72
N CYS A 389 -7.05 18.10 -4.73
CA CYS A 389 -7.99 19.23 -4.77
C CYS A 389 -9.16 19.04 -3.80
N ASP A 390 -9.78 20.17 -3.43
CA ASP A 390 -10.94 20.18 -2.51
C ASP A 390 -12.21 19.63 -3.14
N THR A 391 -12.35 19.73 -4.47
CA THR A 391 -13.51 19.22 -5.18
C THR A 391 -13.55 17.69 -5.10
N PRO A 392 -14.66 17.09 -4.60
CA PRO A 392 -14.84 15.65 -4.54
C PRO A 392 -14.65 14.98 -5.89
N LEU A 393 -13.87 13.89 -5.92
CA LEU A 393 -13.55 13.14 -7.13
C LEU A 393 -14.33 11.82 -7.18
N LEU A 394 -15.16 11.67 -8.21
CA LEU A 394 -15.98 10.50 -8.49
C LEU A 394 -15.44 9.78 -9.73
N ALA A 395 -15.10 8.51 -9.61
CA ALA A 395 -14.65 7.67 -10.73
C ALA A 395 -15.79 6.77 -11.20
N PHE A 396 -16.18 6.94 -12.46
CA PHE A 396 -17.18 6.13 -13.15
C PHE A 396 -16.47 5.09 -14.01
N THR A 397 -16.69 3.81 -13.73
CA THR A 397 -16.02 2.71 -14.45
C THR A 397 -16.98 1.55 -14.71
N PRO A 398 -16.91 0.90 -15.87
CA PRO A 398 -17.66 -0.33 -16.13
C PRO A 398 -16.96 -1.58 -15.56
N ASN A 399 -15.72 -1.44 -15.07
CA ASN A 399 -14.89 -2.54 -14.63
C ASN A 399 -14.91 -2.70 -13.09
N PRO A 400 -15.48 -3.82 -12.55
CA PRO A 400 -15.52 -4.07 -11.11
C PRO A 400 -14.15 -4.14 -10.44
N ARG A 401 -13.12 -4.64 -11.14
CA ARG A 401 -11.75 -4.66 -10.60
C ARG A 401 -11.19 -3.25 -10.43
N VAL A 402 -11.37 -2.39 -11.43
CA VAL A 402 -10.92 -0.99 -11.35
C VAL A 402 -11.62 -0.26 -10.22
N ARG A 403 -12.92 -0.53 -10.00
CA ARG A 403 -13.66 -0.02 -8.84
C ARG A 403 -12.95 -0.36 -7.53
N SER A 404 -12.57 -1.62 -7.34
CA SER A 404 -11.88 -2.09 -6.13
C SER A 404 -10.44 -1.57 -6.03
N GLN A 405 -9.70 -1.49 -7.13
CA GLN A 405 -8.34 -0.96 -7.17
C GLN A 405 -8.27 0.52 -6.81
N LEU A 406 -9.26 1.31 -7.25
CA LEU A 406 -9.34 2.73 -6.94
C LEU A 406 -9.71 3.01 -5.47
N ALA A 407 -10.13 2.01 -4.69
CA ALA A 407 -10.31 2.14 -3.25
C ALA A 407 -9.03 2.50 -2.50
N LEU A 408 -7.84 2.29 -3.09
CA LEU A 408 -6.55 2.71 -2.54
C LEU A 408 -6.19 4.16 -2.87
N VAL A 409 -6.87 4.80 -3.82
CA VAL A 409 -6.48 6.11 -4.35
C VAL A 409 -7.11 7.24 -3.54
N TRP A 410 -6.32 8.22 -3.16
CA TRP A 410 -6.73 9.38 -2.38
C TRP A 410 -7.97 10.07 -2.97
N GLY A 411 -8.96 10.32 -2.12
CA GLY A 411 -10.16 11.11 -2.43
C GLY A 411 -11.10 10.51 -3.46
N VAL A 412 -10.77 9.37 -4.07
CA VAL A 412 -11.61 8.76 -5.10
C VAL A 412 -12.78 8.01 -4.47
N GLU A 413 -13.99 8.33 -4.90
CA GLU A 413 -15.19 7.53 -4.70
C GLU A 413 -15.56 6.87 -6.03
N THR A 414 -15.93 5.59 -6.02
CA THR A 414 -16.09 4.81 -7.25
C THR A 414 -17.54 4.42 -7.51
N PHE A 415 -17.97 4.55 -8.76
CA PHE A 415 -19.27 4.15 -9.24
C PHE A 415 -19.13 3.10 -10.34
N LEU A 416 -19.77 1.94 -10.16
CA LEU A 416 -19.86 0.95 -11.21
C LEU A 416 -21.04 1.31 -12.12
N VAL A 417 -20.74 1.59 -13.39
CA VAL A 417 -21.71 2.06 -14.37
C VAL A 417 -21.64 1.23 -15.65
N PRO A 418 -22.72 1.13 -16.43
CA PRO A 418 -22.64 0.51 -17.76
C PRO A 418 -21.63 1.22 -18.66
N GLN A 419 -21.00 0.46 -19.56
CA GLN A 419 -20.11 1.03 -20.56
C GLN A 419 -20.85 1.99 -21.48
N VAL A 420 -20.29 3.18 -21.67
CA VAL A 420 -20.85 4.21 -22.56
C VAL A 420 -20.26 4.11 -23.96
N ARG A 421 -21.04 4.46 -24.98
CA ARG A 421 -20.63 4.49 -26.40
C ARG A 421 -20.48 5.90 -26.93
N HIS A 422 -21.22 6.83 -26.35
CA HIS A 422 -21.25 8.24 -26.77
C HIS A 422 -21.04 9.17 -25.58
N THR A 423 -20.53 10.36 -25.83
CA THR A 423 -20.30 11.38 -24.78
C THR A 423 -21.59 11.85 -24.11
N ASP A 424 -22.73 11.83 -24.81
CA ASP A 424 -24.02 12.20 -24.25
C ASP A 424 -24.54 11.14 -23.24
N ASP A 425 -24.23 9.87 -23.47
CA ASP A 425 -24.54 8.79 -22.51
C ASP A 425 -23.82 9.04 -21.17
N MET A 426 -22.60 9.59 -21.19
CA MET A 426 -21.86 9.92 -19.96
C MET A 426 -22.62 10.95 -19.12
N VAL A 427 -23.13 12.00 -19.77
CA VAL A 427 -23.88 13.07 -19.09
C VAL A 427 -25.16 12.52 -18.47
N GLN A 428 -25.89 11.68 -19.22
CA GLN A 428 -27.10 11.03 -18.70
C GLN A 428 -26.82 10.10 -17.52
N GLN A 429 -25.73 9.34 -17.56
CA GLN A 429 -25.32 8.49 -16.44
C GLN A 429 -24.95 9.32 -15.20
N VAL A 430 -24.26 10.44 -15.38
CA VAL A 430 -23.90 11.35 -14.28
C VAL A 430 -25.17 11.94 -13.65
N ASP A 431 -26.09 12.50 -14.45
CA ASP A 431 -27.34 13.05 -13.95
C ASP A 431 -28.11 11.99 -13.19
N LYS A 432 -28.32 10.81 -13.80
CA LYS A 432 -29.04 9.72 -13.17
C LYS A 432 -28.39 9.31 -11.85
N ALA A 433 -27.09 8.99 -11.86
CA ALA A 433 -26.41 8.48 -10.68
C ALA A 433 -26.39 9.47 -9.51
N LEU A 434 -26.08 10.76 -9.78
CA LEU A 434 -25.87 11.72 -8.70
C LEU A 434 -27.15 12.35 -8.18
N LEU A 435 -28.16 12.55 -9.05
CA LEU A 435 -29.46 13.08 -8.62
C LEU A 435 -30.28 12.02 -7.85
N GLU A 436 -30.26 10.73 -8.30
CA GLU A 436 -31.00 9.66 -7.63
C GLU A 436 -30.51 9.42 -6.19
N ILE A 437 -29.20 9.53 -5.94
CA ILE A 437 -28.61 9.33 -4.60
C ILE A 437 -28.48 10.63 -3.79
N GLY A 438 -28.94 11.76 -4.34
CA GLY A 438 -28.89 13.06 -3.66
C GLY A 438 -27.49 13.62 -3.43
N ARG A 439 -26.52 13.24 -4.27
CA ARG A 439 -25.12 13.74 -4.17
C ARG A 439 -24.93 15.07 -4.88
N ALA A 440 -25.77 15.38 -5.84
CA ALA A 440 -25.82 16.68 -6.50
C ALA A 440 -27.27 17.13 -6.67
N SER A 441 -27.49 18.44 -6.76
CA SER A 441 -28.78 19.07 -6.97
C SER A 441 -28.91 19.59 -8.40
N VAL A 442 -30.15 19.66 -8.90
CA VAL A 442 -30.42 20.27 -10.21
C VAL A 442 -29.89 21.72 -10.25
N GLY A 443 -29.15 22.05 -11.30
CA GLY A 443 -28.53 23.35 -11.47
C GLY A 443 -27.08 23.48 -10.99
N GLU A 444 -26.59 22.55 -10.18
CA GLU A 444 -25.17 22.48 -9.82
C GLU A 444 -24.29 22.19 -11.05
N ARG A 445 -23.03 22.60 -10.99
CA ARG A 445 -22.07 22.32 -12.05
C ARG A 445 -21.16 21.19 -11.62
N VAL A 446 -20.87 20.27 -12.55
CA VAL A 446 -19.86 19.21 -12.40
C VAL A 446 -18.90 19.27 -13.58
N VAL A 447 -17.66 18.80 -13.36
CA VAL A 447 -16.66 18.73 -14.43
C VAL A 447 -16.39 17.27 -14.75
N ILE A 448 -16.72 16.87 -15.99
CA ILE A 448 -16.58 15.50 -16.49
C ILE A 448 -15.30 15.41 -17.31
N VAL A 449 -14.44 14.43 -17.00
CA VAL A 449 -13.19 14.11 -17.72
C VAL A 449 -13.30 12.71 -18.30
N ALA A 450 -12.99 12.57 -19.58
CA ALA A 450 -13.09 11.29 -20.26
C ALA A 450 -12.11 11.14 -21.43
N GLY A 451 -11.94 9.92 -21.91
CA GLY A 451 -11.41 9.64 -23.25
C GLY A 451 -12.48 9.81 -24.31
N VAL A 452 -12.17 10.48 -25.40
CA VAL A 452 -13.04 10.64 -26.57
C VAL A 452 -12.32 10.09 -27.80
N PRO A 453 -12.87 9.06 -28.50
CA PRO A 453 -14.12 8.37 -28.20
C PRO A 453 -14.07 7.51 -26.90
N PRO A 454 -15.24 7.25 -26.26
CA PRO A 454 -15.31 6.45 -25.05
C PRO A 454 -14.83 5.00 -25.25
N GLY A 455 -14.39 4.35 -24.16
CA GLY A 455 -14.03 2.92 -24.15
C GLY A 455 -12.64 2.61 -24.70
N ILE A 456 -11.82 3.62 -25.06
CA ILE A 456 -10.42 3.42 -25.48
C ILE A 456 -9.48 3.78 -24.34
N PRO A 457 -8.76 2.79 -23.74
CA PRO A 457 -7.81 3.07 -22.67
C PRO A 457 -6.70 4.06 -23.09
N GLY A 458 -6.33 4.96 -22.18
CA GLY A 458 -5.20 5.89 -22.38
C GLY A 458 -5.53 7.18 -23.15
N THR A 459 -6.76 7.39 -23.58
CA THR A 459 -7.19 8.54 -24.42
C THR A 459 -7.83 9.68 -23.63
N THR A 460 -7.43 9.95 -22.37
CA THR A 460 -7.96 11.09 -21.61
C THR A 460 -7.65 12.42 -22.32
N ASN A 461 -8.61 12.91 -23.11
CA ASN A 461 -8.45 14.06 -24.02
C ASN A 461 -9.68 14.97 -24.07
N GLY A 462 -10.76 14.66 -23.34
CA GLY A 462 -12.01 15.42 -23.31
C GLY A 462 -12.37 15.89 -21.89
N MET A 463 -12.90 17.11 -21.81
CA MET A 463 -13.47 17.69 -20.60
C MET A 463 -14.77 18.41 -20.95
N ARG A 464 -15.78 18.30 -20.05
CA ARG A 464 -17.08 19.00 -20.18
C ARG A 464 -17.51 19.56 -18.82
N VAL A 465 -17.86 20.85 -18.79
CA VAL A 465 -18.63 21.41 -17.67
C VAL A 465 -20.09 21.12 -17.94
N HIS A 466 -20.72 20.40 -17.02
CA HIS A 466 -22.11 19.99 -17.13
C HIS A 466 -22.94 20.61 -16.00
N LYS A 467 -24.13 21.13 -16.33
CA LYS A 467 -25.12 21.59 -15.38
C LYS A 467 -26.11 20.45 -15.10
N MET A 468 -26.15 20.01 -13.85
CA MET A 468 -27.00 18.88 -13.41
C MET A 468 -28.47 19.11 -13.76
N GLY A 469 -29.12 18.07 -14.28
CA GLY A 469 -30.52 18.09 -14.69
C GLY A 469 -30.77 18.67 -16.08
N SER A 470 -29.72 19.04 -16.86
CA SER A 470 -29.86 19.55 -18.23
C SER A 470 -29.69 18.49 -19.33
N ALA A 471 -29.57 17.21 -18.97
CA ALA A 471 -29.35 16.09 -19.92
C ALA A 471 -30.60 15.66 -20.72
N GLY A 472 -31.71 16.40 -20.64
CA GLY A 472 -32.93 16.09 -21.40
C GLY A 472 -32.81 16.41 -22.90
N PRO A 473 -33.64 15.80 -23.78
CA PRO A 473 -33.68 16.11 -25.21
C PRO A 473 -34.20 17.55 -25.39
N GLY A 474 -33.28 18.53 -25.39
CA GLY A 474 -33.62 19.95 -25.57
C GLY A 474 -32.78 20.93 -24.73
N GLY A 475 -31.89 20.48 -23.88
CA GLY A 475 -30.98 21.32 -23.10
C GLY A 475 -29.80 21.80 -23.93
N GLY A 476 -30.02 22.57 -24.97
CA GLY A 476 -28.96 23.34 -25.63
C GLY A 476 -28.66 24.59 -24.82
N VAL A 477 -27.36 24.86 -24.65
CA VAL A 477 -26.57 26.01 -24.17
C VAL A 477 -27.33 27.15 -23.50
#